data_67e1e52beb83bacad2965b7d22faf16a
#
_entry.id   67e1e52beb83bacad2965b7d22faf16a
#
_cell.length_a   1.000
_cell.length_b   1.000
_cell.length_c   1.000
_cell.angle_alpha   90.00
_cell.angle_beta   90.00
_cell.angle_gamma   90.00
#
_symmetry.space_group_name_H-M   'P 1'
#
loop_
_entity.id
_entity.type
_entity.pdbx_description
1 polymer ?
#
loop_
_entity_poly.entity_id
_entity_poly.type
_entity_poly.pdbx_seq_one_letter_code
_entity_poly.pdbx_strand_id
1 'polypeptide(L)'
;MLKIYNSLTRDRQEFVPIEAGKVRIYVCGMTVYDYCHLGHARVMVVFDVVRRWLRATGLEVVYVRNITDIDDKIIKRAQENREPVEALTARFIQAMNEDADALGIERPDAEPRATGHVAGMIDMIKVLEARGLAYQSSNGDVVYSVRKFPDYGKLSGKSLDDLRAGERVAVDGTKQDPLDFVLWKKAKEGEPSWDSPWGKGRPGWHIECSAMSGALLGRHFDIHGGGQDLQFPHHENEIAQSEGANREKFVNTWMHNGFVRVDNEKMSKSLGNFFTVREVISVLSKKYHDNPKKAAEVVRFFIVRAHYRSPLNYSDHHLDDAEHALMRLYTALDGYDVTDAPVDWSNVYARRFRDAMNDDFNTPEAIAALQDLTTELNTTHKPEDARLLRSLGGFLGLLQHDPREMRQGPITAGLNVTEEPDRLQSTATVGRTMVITPPTGQVRIESYAPAITVGYSPEKIERLILDRSAARKAKNFAEADRIRQELLDAGIVLEDTPQVTTWRRS
;
A
#
# COMPACT_ATOMS: atom_id res chain seq x y z
N MET A 1 -18.81 -15.69 -16.57
CA MET A 1 -18.68 -16.03 -15.15
C MET A 1 -17.32 -15.56 -14.66
N LEU A 2 -17.22 -15.19 -13.40
CA LEU A 2 -15.94 -14.73 -12.80
C LEU A 2 -14.98 -15.93 -12.68
N LYS A 3 -13.76 -15.74 -13.16
CA LYS A 3 -12.64 -16.66 -12.95
C LYS A 3 -11.57 -15.98 -12.10
N ILE A 4 -10.99 -16.69 -11.13
CA ILE A 4 -9.94 -16.20 -10.25
C ILE A 4 -8.74 -17.15 -10.32
N TYR A 5 -7.54 -16.60 -10.43
CA TYR A 5 -6.33 -17.40 -10.30
C TYR A 5 -6.12 -17.81 -8.85
N ASN A 6 -6.09 -19.11 -8.62
CA ASN A 6 -5.85 -19.69 -7.31
C ASN A 6 -4.39 -20.09 -7.16
N SER A 7 -3.66 -19.43 -6.27
CA SER A 7 -2.23 -19.71 -6.04
C SER A 7 -1.98 -21.14 -5.57
N LEU A 8 -2.97 -21.80 -4.95
CA LEU A 8 -2.87 -23.18 -4.49
C LEU A 8 -2.85 -24.17 -5.66
N THR A 9 -3.74 -23.98 -6.64
CA THR A 9 -3.84 -24.85 -7.81
C THR A 9 -3.00 -24.36 -8.99
N ARG A 10 -2.54 -23.08 -8.93
CA ARG A 10 -1.78 -22.40 -9.99
C ARG A 10 -2.52 -22.29 -11.31
N ASP A 11 -3.85 -22.22 -11.24
CA ASP A 11 -4.73 -22.13 -12.39
C ASP A 11 -5.85 -21.12 -12.17
N ARG A 12 -6.41 -20.59 -13.27
CA ARG A 12 -7.64 -19.77 -13.24
C ARG A 12 -8.85 -20.68 -13.21
N GLN A 13 -9.61 -20.57 -12.14
CA GLN A 13 -10.78 -21.38 -11.87
C GLN A 13 -12.03 -20.52 -11.84
N GLU A 14 -13.16 -21.09 -12.25
CA GLU A 14 -14.46 -20.48 -12.03
C GLU A 14 -14.69 -20.30 -10.54
N PHE A 15 -15.03 -19.07 -10.14
CA PHE A 15 -15.29 -18.74 -8.75
C PHE A 15 -16.74 -19.07 -8.38
N VAL A 16 -16.88 -20.01 -7.48
CA VAL A 16 -18.18 -20.38 -6.90
C VAL A 16 -18.08 -20.18 -5.38
N PRO A 17 -18.86 -19.27 -4.79
CA PRO A 17 -18.85 -19.07 -3.35
C PRO A 17 -19.42 -20.29 -2.61
N ILE A 18 -18.93 -20.53 -1.39
CA ILE A 18 -19.37 -21.62 -0.52
C ILE A 18 -20.86 -21.48 -0.18
N GLU A 19 -21.26 -20.24 0.12
CA GLU A 19 -22.66 -19.86 0.37
C GLU A 19 -23.17 -19.07 -0.83
N ALA A 20 -24.26 -19.52 -1.45
CA ALA A 20 -24.81 -18.87 -2.62
C ALA A 20 -25.13 -17.39 -2.36
N GLY A 21 -24.61 -16.50 -3.18
CA GLY A 21 -24.81 -15.05 -3.05
C GLY A 21 -23.91 -14.35 -2.03
N LYS A 22 -23.05 -15.07 -1.27
CA LYS A 22 -22.21 -14.49 -0.24
C LYS A 22 -20.75 -14.93 -0.36
N VAL A 23 -19.83 -14.01 -0.17
CA VAL A 23 -18.38 -14.25 -0.23
C VAL A 23 -17.71 -13.76 1.05
N ARG A 24 -16.90 -14.62 1.66
CA ARG A 24 -16.12 -14.34 2.84
C ARG A 24 -14.64 -14.22 2.46
N ILE A 25 -14.05 -13.07 2.73
CA ILE A 25 -12.67 -12.73 2.34
C ILE A 25 -11.87 -12.37 3.60
N TYR A 26 -10.72 -13.01 3.78
CA TYR A 26 -9.72 -12.60 4.74
C TYR A 26 -8.47 -12.13 4.02
N VAL A 27 -7.92 -10.98 4.41
CA VAL A 27 -6.67 -10.46 3.88
C VAL A 27 -5.72 -10.16 5.02
N CYS A 28 -4.51 -10.69 4.95
CA CYS A 28 -3.48 -10.37 5.92
C CYS A 28 -3.15 -8.88 5.88
N GLY A 29 -3.34 -8.23 7.03
CA GLY A 29 -3.02 -6.83 7.23
C GLY A 29 -1.56 -6.60 7.59
N MET A 30 -1.23 -5.37 7.95
CA MET A 30 0.15 -5.01 8.26
C MET A 30 0.48 -5.15 9.76
N THR A 31 1.77 -5.33 10.05
CA THR A 31 2.33 -5.14 11.37
C THR A 31 2.53 -3.64 11.62
N VAL A 32 1.85 -3.08 12.62
CA VAL A 32 1.73 -1.63 12.83
C VAL A 32 2.89 -1.07 13.67
N TYR A 33 4.10 -1.10 13.12
CA TYR A 33 5.30 -0.55 13.75
C TYR A 33 5.91 0.64 12.99
N ASP A 34 5.39 0.96 11.80
CA ASP A 34 5.85 2.04 10.93
C ASP A 34 4.75 2.47 9.96
N TYR A 35 4.96 3.54 9.19
CA TYR A 35 4.03 4.03 8.17
C TYR A 35 3.83 3.03 7.03
N CYS A 36 2.66 3.13 6.36
CA CYS A 36 2.35 2.34 5.19
C CYS A 36 3.33 2.66 4.04
N HIS A 37 3.93 1.63 3.47
CA HIS A 37 4.71 1.75 2.24
C HIS A 37 3.88 1.33 1.02
N LEU A 38 4.39 1.61 -0.20
CA LEU A 38 3.71 1.29 -1.45
C LEU A 38 3.31 -0.18 -1.59
N GLY A 39 4.05 -1.12 -0.97
CA GLY A 39 3.66 -2.54 -0.92
C GLY A 39 2.37 -2.77 -0.15
N HIS A 40 2.19 -2.12 1.01
CA HIS A 40 0.94 -2.17 1.78
C HIS A 40 -0.21 -1.50 1.00
N ALA A 41 0.03 -0.32 0.40
CA ALA A 41 -0.96 0.34 -0.45
C ALA A 41 -1.44 -0.57 -1.57
N ARG A 42 -0.51 -1.32 -2.20
CA ARG A 42 -0.85 -2.25 -3.27
C ARG A 42 -1.81 -3.35 -2.81
N VAL A 43 -1.51 -4.01 -1.67
CA VAL A 43 -2.42 -5.01 -1.09
C VAL A 43 -3.79 -4.40 -0.85
N MET A 44 -3.84 -3.25 -0.16
CA MET A 44 -5.11 -2.61 0.21
C MET A 44 -5.94 -2.19 -1.02
N VAL A 45 -5.31 -1.58 -2.03
CA VAL A 45 -6.01 -1.16 -3.27
C VAL A 45 -6.49 -2.35 -4.09
N VAL A 46 -5.67 -3.40 -4.23
CA VAL A 46 -6.05 -4.62 -4.97
C VAL A 46 -7.29 -5.26 -4.37
N PHE A 47 -7.30 -5.48 -3.06
CA PHE A 47 -8.44 -6.13 -2.40
C PHE A 47 -9.65 -5.21 -2.25
N ASP A 48 -9.47 -3.88 -2.26
CA ASP A 48 -10.57 -2.93 -2.41
C ASP A 48 -11.25 -3.05 -3.78
N VAL A 49 -10.49 -3.17 -4.86
CA VAL A 49 -11.03 -3.41 -6.21
C VAL A 49 -11.73 -4.76 -6.30
N VAL A 50 -11.13 -5.83 -5.75
CA VAL A 50 -11.76 -7.16 -5.68
C VAL A 50 -13.11 -7.09 -4.97
N ARG A 51 -13.17 -6.45 -3.80
CA ARG A 51 -14.39 -6.26 -3.02
C ARG A 51 -15.45 -5.48 -3.79
N ARG A 52 -15.08 -4.33 -4.38
CA ARG A 52 -15.98 -3.51 -5.19
C ARG A 52 -16.57 -4.30 -6.35
N TRP A 53 -15.73 -5.04 -7.06
CA TRP A 53 -16.19 -5.84 -8.19
C TRP A 53 -17.12 -6.97 -7.78
N LEU A 54 -16.80 -7.73 -6.75
CA LEU A 54 -17.67 -8.78 -6.23
C LEU A 54 -19.04 -8.23 -5.83
N ARG A 55 -19.10 -7.09 -5.16
CA ARG A 55 -20.34 -6.38 -4.84
C ARG A 55 -21.10 -5.93 -6.09
N ALA A 56 -20.39 -5.43 -7.11
CA ALA A 56 -20.98 -5.02 -8.39
C ALA A 56 -21.61 -6.20 -9.14
N THR A 57 -21.16 -7.44 -8.90
CA THR A 57 -21.79 -8.67 -9.44
C THR A 57 -22.99 -9.16 -8.64
N GLY A 58 -23.40 -8.42 -7.59
CA GLY A 58 -24.58 -8.74 -6.77
C GLY A 58 -24.28 -9.66 -5.58
N LEU A 59 -23.00 -9.89 -5.25
CA LEU A 59 -22.61 -10.71 -4.09
C LEU A 59 -22.58 -9.88 -2.81
N GLU A 60 -23.08 -10.44 -1.71
CA GLU A 60 -22.77 -9.95 -0.37
C GLU A 60 -21.31 -10.30 -0.05
N VAL A 61 -20.51 -9.31 0.32
CA VAL A 61 -19.08 -9.52 0.62
C VAL A 61 -18.81 -9.18 2.08
N VAL A 62 -18.34 -10.16 2.84
CA VAL A 62 -17.80 -9.98 4.20
C VAL A 62 -16.27 -9.95 4.08
N TYR A 63 -15.69 -8.77 4.26
CA TYR A 63 -14.27 -8.53 4.11
C TYR A 63 -13.62 -8.24 5.47
N VAL A 64 -12.68 -9.09 5.85
CA VAL A 64 -11.90 -8.98 7.09
C VAL A 64 -10.44 -8.72 6.74
N ARG A 65 -9.83 -7.73 7.38
CA ARG A 65 -8.40 -7.45 7.31
C ARG A 65 -7.87 -7.27 8.72
N ASN A 66 -6.92 -8.09 9.14
CA ASN A 66 -6.40 -8.00 10.50
C ASN A 66 -5.40 -6.85 10.69
N ILE A 67 -5.15 -6.56 11.95
CA ILE A 67 -4.06 -5.68 12.41
C ILE A 67 -3.17 -6.50 13.33
N THR A 68 -1.90 -6.69 12.95
CA THR A 68 -0.89 -7.26 13.83
C THR A 68 -0.35 -6.16 14.74
N ASP A 69 -0.84 -6.13 15.97
CA ASP A 69 -0.51 -5.13 16.99
C ASP A 69 0.41 -5.68 18.11
N ILE A 70 0.95 -6.87 17.91
CA ILE A 70 1.99 -7.50 18.76
C ILE A 70 2.98 -8.28 17.90
N ASP A 71 4.26 -7.92 17.94
CA ASP A 71 5.35 -8.53 17.16
C ASP A 71 6.71 -8.07 17.71
N ASP A 72 7.79 -8.81 17.44
CA ASP A 72 9.15 -8.41 17.81
C ASP A 72 9.53 -7.02 17.31
N LYS A 73 9.11 -6.66 16.08
CA LYS A 73 9.40 -5.35 15.47
C LYS A 73 8.68 -4.22 16.20
N ILE A 74 7.45 -4.47 16.66
CA ILE A 74 6.66 -3.51 17.45
C ILE A 74 7.34 -3.27 18.79
N ILE A 75 7.70 -4.36 19.51
CA ILE A 75 8.36 -4.28 20.81
C ILE A 75 9.68 -3.53 20.69
N LYS A 76 10.50 -3.88 19.71
CA LYS A 76 11.78 -3.22 19.46
C LYS A 76 11.59 -1.73 19.16
N ARG A 77 10.63 -1.37 18.29
CA ARG A 77 10.36 0.04 17.91
C ARG A 77 9.84 0.85 19.11
N ALA A 78 8.99 0.27 19.96
CA ALA A 78 8.51 0.91 21.17
C ALA A 78 9.66 1.19 22.15
N GLN A 79 10.58 0.23 22.33
CA GLN A 79 11.78 0.42 23.14
C GLN A 79 12.72 1.52 22.58
N GLU A 80 12.97 1.52 21.26
CA GLU A 80 13.77 2.54 20.59
C GLU A 80 13.17 3.94 20.78
N ASN A 81 11.84 4.06 20.67
CA ASN A 81 11.12 5.31 20.84
C ASN A 81 10.86 5.68 22.32
N ARG A 82 11.13 4.76 23.26
CA ARG A 82 10.84 4.91 24.70
C ARG A 82 9.37 5.20 24.98
N GLU A 83 8.47 4.51 24.29
CA GLU A 83 7.03 4.66 24.43
C GLU A 83 6.35 3.29 24.66
N PRO A 84 5.14 3.26 25.27
CA PRO A 84 4.37 2.02 25.41
C PRO A 84 3.98 1.44 24.02
N VAL A 85 3.91 0.10 23.94
CA VAL A 85 3.52 -0.62 22.72
C VAL A 85 2.13 -0.17 22.23
N GLU A 86 1.20 0.03 23.16
CA GLU A 86 -0.17 0.46 22.86
C GLU A 86 -0.20 1.86 22.22
N ALA A 87 0.63 2.80 22.70
CA ALA A 87 0.73 4.15 22.13
C ALA A 87 1.32 4.11 20.72
N LEU A 88 2.39 3.32 20.52
CA LEU A 88 3.01 3.10 19.21
C LEU A 88 1.99 2.55 18.21
N THR A 89 1.33 1.45 18.56
CA THR A 89 0.40 0.76 17.65
C THR A 89 -0.82 1.61 17.35
N ALA A 90 -1.39 2.32 18.34
CA ALA A 90 -2.52 3.23 18.14
C ALA A 90 -2.18 4.32 17.11
N ARG A 91 -0.98 4.92 17.20
CA ARG A 91 -0.50 5.94 16.26
C ARG A 91 -0.38 5.39 14.83
N PHE A 92 0.22 4.21 14.65
CA PHE A 92 0.40 3.64 13.31
C PHE A 92 -0.88 3.04 12.72
N ILE A 93 -1.82 2.59 13.56
CA ILE A 93 -3.18 2.24 13.10
C ILE A 93 -3.89 3.49 12.57
N GLN A 94 -3.82 4.61 13.29
CA GLN A 94 -4.39 5.87 12.80
C GLN A 94 -3.75 6.29 11.48
N ALA A 95 -2.42 6.27 11.39
CA ALA A 95 -1.70 6.62 10.18
C ALA A 95 -2.04 5.69 8.99
N MET A 96 -2.16 4.38 9.22
CA MET A 96 -2.63 3.41 8.21
C MET A 96 -4.02 3.77 7.69
N ASN A 97 -4.91 4.15 8.60
CA ASN A 97 -6.26 4.53 8.27
C ASN A 97 -6.32 5.82 7.43
N GLU A 98 -5.51 6.83 7.80
CA GLU A 98 -5.39 8.08 7.04
C GLU A 98 -4.84 7.82 5.62
N ASP A 99 -3.82 6.95 5.50
CA ASP A 99 -3.25 6.56 4.20
C ASP A 99 -4.28 5.80 3.34
N ALA A 100 -5.08 4.91 3.94
CA ALA A 100 -6.15 4.19 3.26
C ALA A 100 -7.28 5.13 2.80
N ASP A 101 -7.70 6.06 3.65
CA ASP A 101 -8.72 7.06 3.32
C ASP A 101 -8.25 7.97 2.18
N ALA A 102 -6.99 8.41 2.21
CA ALA A 102 -6.41 9.23 1.14
C ALA A 102 -6.46 8.50 -0.22
N LEU A 103 -6.20 7.18 -0.23
CA LEU A 103 -6.27 6.34 -1.43
C LEU A 103 -7.71 5.94 -1.83
N GLY A 104 -8.75 6.39 -1.12
CA GLY A 104 -10.15 6.05 -1.39
C GLY A 104 -10.48 4.57 -1.17
N ILE A 105 -9.77 3.91 -0.24
CA ILE A 105 -9.98 2.51 0.10
C ILE A 105 -11.14 2.40 1.10
N GLU A 106 -12.12 1.57 0.79
CA GLU A 106 -13.24 1.31 1.69
C GLU A 106 -12.79 0.55 2.94
N ARG A 107 -13.34 0.93 4.10
CA ARG A 107 -13.06 0.23 5.35
C ARG A 107 -13.49 -1.23 5.26
N PRO A 108 -12.71 -2.18 5.81
CA PRO A 108 -13.15 -3.57 5.97
C PRO A 108 -14.41 -3.66 6.85
N ASP A 109 -15.15 -4.75 6.72
CA ASP A 109 -16.31 -5.01 7.59
C ASP A 109 -15.86 -5.35 9.02
N ALA A 110 -14.64 -5.89 9.18
CA ALA A 110 -13.98 -6.07 10.47
C ALA A 110 -12.45 -5.93 10.35
N GLU A 111 -11.84 -5.28 11.34
CA GLU A 111 -10.38 -5.17 11.50
C GLU A 111 -9.96 -5.72 12.88
N PRO A 112 -9.92 -7.05 13.05
CA PRO A 112 -9.53 -7.66 14.31
C PRO A 112 -8.06 -7.36 14.63
N ARG A 113 -7.78 -7.09 15.91
CA ARG A 113 -6.43 -6.96 16.43
C ARG A 113 -5.95 -8.28 17.02
N ALA A 114 -4.69 -8.63 16.80
CA ALA A 114 -4.11 -9.85 17.32
C ALA A 114 -4.23 -9.94 18.86
N THR A 115 -3.98 -8.84 19.57
CA THR A 115 -4.09 -8.78 21.03
C THR A 115 -5.49 -9.09 21.56
N GLY A 116 -6.54 -8.80 20.79
CA GLY A 116 -7.94 -9.11 21.13
C GLY A 116 -8.33 -10.58 20.96
N HIS A 117 -7.50 -11.42 20.33
CA HIS A 117 -7.83 -12.79 19.94
C HIS A 117 -6.90 -13.84 20.57
N VAL A 118 -6.09 -13.46 21.55
CA VAL A 118 -5.07 -14.34 22.17
C VAL A 118 -5.68 -15.62 22.76
N ALA A 119 -6.86 -15.53 23.37
CA ALA A 119 -7.56 -16.71 23.92
C ALA A 119 -7.84 -17.76 22.82
N GLY A 120 -8.35 -17.33 21.65
CA GLY A 120 -8.60 -18.22 20.52
C GLY A 120 -7.33 -18.85 19.95
N MET A 121 -6.22 -18.10 19.97
CA MET A 121 -4.89 -18.62 19.57
C MET A 121 -4.43 -19.71 20.54
N ILE A 122 -4.54 -19.48 21.86
CA ILE A 122 -4.20 -20.48 22.88
C ILE A 122 -5.06 -21.74 22.70
N ASP A 123 -6.35 -21.60 22.45
CA ASP A 123 -7.24 -22.76 22.26
C ASP A 123 -6.87 -23.55 20.99
N MET A 124 -6.55 -22.87 19.89
CA MET A 124 -6.07 -23.54 18.67
C MET A 124 -4.77 -24.29 18.92
N ILE A 125 -3.81 -23.71 19.66
CA ILE A 125 -2.53 -24.36 19.99
C ILE A 125 -2.77 -25.60 20.84
N LYS A 126 -3.67 -25.58 21.84
CA LYS A 126 -4.05 -26.75 22.63
C LYS A 126 -4.59 -27.89 21.75
N VAL A 127 -5.42 -27.57 20.76
CA VAL A 127 -5.94 -28.54 19.80
C VAL A 127 -4.79 -29.15 18.99
N LEU A 128 -3.85 -28.34 18.51
CA LEU A 128 -2.67 -28.80 17.78
C LEU A 128 -1.79 -29.70 18.62
N GLU A 129 -1.53 -29.37 19.90
CA GLU A 129 -0.79 -30.26 20.83
C GLU A 129 -1.51 -31.57 21.06
N ALA A 130 -2.82 -31.54 21.36
CA ALA A 130 -3.62 -32.76 21.55
C ALA A 130 -3.60 -33.68 20.32
N ARG A 131 -3.36 -33.13 19.13
CA ARG A 131 -3.22 -33.86 17.87
C ARG A 131 -1.77 -34.27 17.57
N GLY A 132 -0.83 -33.91 18.43
CA GLY A 132 0.59 -34.19 18.27
C GLY A 132 1.27 -33.34 17.19
N LEU A 133 0.62 -32.27 16.70
CA LEU A 133 1.15 -31.35 15.68
C LEU A 133 1.97 -30.20 16.29
N ALA A 134 1.89 -30.00 17.60
CA ALA A 134 2.68 -29.02 18.33
C ALA A 134 3.36 -29.65 19.54
N TYR A 135 4.45 -29.03 20.00
CA TYR A 135 5.20 -29.46 21.17
C TYR A 135 5.92 -28.28 21.82
N GLN A 136 6.23 -28.38 23.11
CA GLN A 136 7.05 -27.39 23.80
C GLN A 136 8.53 -27.68 23.55
N SER A 137 9.26 -26.68 23.03
CA SER A 137 10.69 -26.75 22.77
C SER A 137 11.53 -26.55 24.05
N SER A 138 12.84 -26.85 24.02
CA SER A 138 13.69 -26.78 25.19
C SER A 138 13.89 -25.37 25.77
N ASN A 139 13.64 -24.30 24.96
CA ASN A 139 13.68 -22.91 25.42
C ASN A 139 12.35 -22.46 26.05
N GLY A 140 11.31 -23.30 26.01
CA GLY A 140 9.98 -23.04 26.56
C GLY A 140 8.98 -22.44 25.58
N ASP A 141 9.34 -22.23 24.31
CA ASP A 141 8.40 -21.87 23.24
C ASP A 141 7.53 -23.08 22.87
N VAL A 142 6.32 -22.86 22.37
CA VAL A 142 5.53 -23.89 21.73
C VAL A 142 5.67 -23.74 20.22
N VAL A 143 6.03 -24.83 19.56
CA VAL A 143 6.31 -24.85 18.13
C VAL A 143 5.47 -25.88 17.38
N TYR A 144 5.17 -25.59 16.13
CA TYR A 144 4.47 -26.48 15.21
C TYR A 144 5.48 -27.48 14.61
N SER A 145 5.12 -28.77 14.59
CA SER A 145 5.94 -29.83 14.00
C SER A 145 5.59 -30.00 12.51
N VAL A 146 6.33 -29.34 11.65
CA VAL A 146 6.05 -29.23 10.20
C VAL A 146 5.99 -30.60 9.53
N ARG A 147 6.89 -31.53 9.88
CA ARG A 147 6.93 -32.88 9.28
C ARG A 147 5.72 -33.76 9.60
N LYS A 148 4.94 -33.40 10.62
CA LYS A 148 3.73 -34.14 10.98
C LYS A 148 2.49 -33.69 10.19
N PHE A 149 2.59 -32.62 9.38
CA PHE A 149 1.57 -32.18 8.45
C PHE A 149 1.92 -32.64 7.04
N PRO A 150 1.25 -33.69 6.50
CA PRO A 150 1.67 -34.34 5.24
C PRO A 150 1.68 -33.41 4.02
N ASP A 151 0.74 -32.45 4.00
CA ASP A 151 0.53 -31.54 2.87
C ASP A 151 1.32 -30.23 2.98
N TYR A 152 2.30 -30.15 3.89
CA TYR A 152 3.11 -28.94 4.02
C TYR A 152 3.91 -28.66 2.74
N GLY A 153 3.82 -27.42 2.25
CA GLY A 153 4.42 -27.01 0.98
C GLY A 153 3.46 -27.00 -0.20
N LYS A 154 2.18 -27.40 -0.01
CA LYS A 154 1.21 -27.44 -1.11
C LYS A 154 0.93 -26.09 -1.74
N LEU A 155 0.95 -24.98 -0.99
CA LEU A 155 0.72 -23.63 -1.49
C LEU A 155 1.97 -23.08 -2.18
N SER A 156 3.14 -23.22 -1.54
CA SER A 156 4.42 -22.76 -2.09
C SER A 156 4.91 -23.63 -3.25
N GLY A 157 4.48 -24.90 -3.28
CA GLY A 157 4.92 -25.92 -4.22
C GLY A 157 6.35 -26.37 -3.98
N LYS A 158 6.85 -26.19 -2.77
CA LYS A 158 8.20 -26.60 -2.35
C LYS A 158 8.11 -27.87 -1.52
N SER A 159 9.00 -28.82 -1.79
CA SER A 159 9.18 -29.95 -0.90
C SER A 159 9.89 -29.53 0.40
N LEU A 160 9.74 -30.33 1.47
CA LEU A 160 10.45 -30.09 2.72
C LEU A 160 11.98 -30.11 2.55
N ASP A 161 12.48 -30.90 1.60
CA ASP A 161 13.91 -30.99 1.31
C ASP A 161 14.41 -29.74 0.56
N ASP A 162 13.63 -29.17 -0.36
CA ASP A 162 13.93 -27.90 -1.01
C ASP A 162 13.98 -26.75 0.00
N LEU A 163 13.09 -26.76 0.99
CA LEU A 163 13.04 -25.75 2.05
C LEU A 163 14.28 -25.83 2.94
N ARG A 164 14.77 -27.04 3.26
CA ARG A 164 16.03 -27.25 4.03
C ARG A 164 17.25 -26.76 3.26
N ALA A 165 17.33 -27.03 1.97
CA ALA A 165 18.44 -26.60 1.12
C ALA A 165 18.54 -25.05 1.02
N GLY A 166 17.45 -24.34 1.22
CA GLY A 166 17.37 -22.85 1.21
C GLY A 166 17.68 -22.19 2.56
N GLU A 167 17.73 -22.94 3.66
CA GLU A 167 18.00 -22.39 4.99
C GLU A 167 19.50 -22.07 5.18
N ARG A 168 19.82 -20.77 5.15
CA ARG A 168 21.11 -20.22 5.62
C ARG A 168 21.06 -19.81 7.11
N VAL A 169 20.06 -20.25 7.85
CA VAL A 169 19.88 -19.89 9.27
C VAL A 169 20.60 -20.90 10.14
N ALA A 170 21.34 -20.41 11.14
CA ALA A 170 21.91 -21.25 12.18
C ALA A 170 20.82 -22.11 12.81
N VAL A 171 21.01 -23.44 12.81
CA VAL A 171 20.05 -24.38 13.37
C VAL A 171 19.85 -24.02 14.85
N ASP A 172 18.69 -23.56 15.21
CA ASP A 172 18.29 -23.37 16.61
C ASP A 172 18.12 -24.75 17.22
N GLY A 173 19.14 -25.19 18.00
CA GLY A 173 19.17 -26.51 18.66
C GLY A 173 18.03 -26.72 19.67
N THR A 174 17.12 -25.77 19.83
CA THR A 174 15.96 -25.88 20.73
C THR A 174 14.77 -26.61 20.07
N LYS A 175 14.73 -26.71 18.75
CA LYS A 175 13.65 -27.32 17.96
C LYS A 175 14.01 -28.74 17.53
N GLN A 176 12.98 -29.59 17.29
CA GLN A 176 13.16 -30.96 16.77
C GLN A 176 13.53 -30.96 15.28
N ASP A 177 13.00 -30.02 14.51
CA ASP A 177 13.34 -29.79 13.10
C ASP A 177 13.53 -28.28 12.84
N PRO A 178 14.52 -27.86 12.04
CA PRO A 178 14.75 -26.46 11.70
C PRO A 178 13.54 -25.77 11.05
N LEU A 179 12.69 -26.50 10.34
CA LEU A 179 11.50 -25.98 9.68
C LEU A 179 10.34 -25.72 10.65
N ASP A 180 10.40 -26.27 11.88
CA ASP A 180 9.36 -26.04 12.87
C ASP A 180 9.26 -24.55 13.22
N PHE A 181 8.04 -24.02 13.36
CA PHE A 181 7.83 -22.61 13.57
C PHE A 181 7.06 -22.32 14.87
N VAL A 182 7.29 -21.14 15.43
CA VAL A 182 6.75 -20.76 16.73
C VAL A 182 5.25 -20.50 16.64
N LEU A 183 4.49 -21.11 17.53
CA LEU A 183 3.07 -20.88 17.80
C LEU A 183 2.87 -19.97 19.01
N TRP A 184 3.65 -20.21 20.09
CA TRP A 184 3.64 -19.42 21.30
C TRP A 184 5.07 -19.15 21.74
N LYS A 185 5.42 -17.90 21.90
CA LYS A 185 6.77 -17.47 22.28
C LYS A 185 6.79 -17.14 23.77
N LYS A 186 7.69 -17.78 24.53
CA LYS A 186 7.92 -17.47 25.92
C LYS A 186 8.33 -16.00 26.09
N ALA A 187 7.65 -15.28 26.97
CA ALA A 187 7.95 -13.87 27.21
C ALA A 187 9.30 -13.69 27.92
N LYS A 188 10.01 -12.64 27.54
CA LYS A 188 11.16 -12.12 28.27
C LYS A 188 10.67 -11.06 29.26
N GLU A 189 11.50 -10.77 30.25
CA GLU A 189 11.21 -9.72 31.22
C GLU A 189 10.98 -8.38 30.52
N GLY A 190 9.87 -7.70 30.90
CA GLY A 190 9.48 -6.41 30.31
C GLY A 190 8.78 -6.48 28.94
N GLU A 191 8.60 -7.66 28.35
CA GLU A 191 7.79 -7.80 27.12
C GLU A 191 6.28 -7.94 27.45
N PRO A 192 5.38 -7.43 26.57
CA PRO A 192 3.96 -7.74 26.65
C PRO A 192 3.74 -9.26 26.66
N SER A 193 2.87 -9.74 27.56
CA SER A 193 2.67 -11.18 27.71
C SER A 193 1.28 -11.51 28.24
N TRP A 194 0.82 -12.71 27.95
CA TRP A 194 -0.45 -13.29 28.40
C TRP A 194 -0.18 -14.61 29.14
N ASP A 195 -1.04 -14.92 30.09
CA ASP A 195 -0.99 -16.22 30.76
C ASP A 195 -1.45 -17.33 29.81
N SER A 196 -0.76 -18.45 29.86
CA SER A 196 -1.07 -19.64 29.05
C SER A 196 -0.72 -20.93 29.80
N PRO A 197 -1.16 -22.10 29.35
CA PRO A 197 -0.76 -23.39 29.93
C PRO A 197 0.76 -23.63 29.89
N TRP A 198 1.49 -22.95 29.01
CA TRP A 198 2.94 -23.06 28.84
C TRP A 198 3.73 -21.98 29.59
N GLY A 199 3.03 -21.18 30.41
CA GLY A 199 3.56 -20.01 31.10
C GLY A 199 3.30 -18.69 30.36
N LYS A 200 3.86 -17.60 30.89
CA LYS A 200 3.71 -16.27 30.29
C LYS A 200 4.41 -16.21 28.93
N GLY A 201 3.69 -15.71 27.93
CA GLY A 201 4.20 -15.61 26.58
C GLY A 201 3.30 -14.77 25.66
N ARG A 202 3.56 -14.83 24.39
CA ARG A 202 2.81 -14.15 23.34
C ARG A 202 2.69 -15.04 22.11
N PRO A 203 1.67 -14.79 21.23
CA PRO A 203 1.48 -15.58 20.02
C PRO A 203 2.68 -15.43 19.06
N GLY A 204 2.93 -16.50 18.29
CA GLY A 204 3.71 -16.42 17.07
C GLY A 204 2.90 -15.73 15.97
N TRP A 205 3.61 -15.13 15.01
CA TRP A 205 2.98 -14.33 13.96
C TRP A 205 1.94 -15.07 13.09
N HIS A 206 2.12 -16.36 12.84
CA HIS A 206 1.25 -17.10 11.92
C HIS A 206 -0.08 -17.55 12.55
N ILE A 207 -0.10 -17.82 13.85
CA ILE A 207 -1.31 -18.29 14.55
C ILE A 207 -2.39 -17.20 14.66
N GLU A 208 -1.96 -15.92 14.59
CA GLU A 208 -2.85 -14.77 14.67
C GLU A 208 -3.93 -14.84 13.57
N CYS A 209 -3.50 -14.93 12.29
CA CYS A 209 -4.42 -14.95 11.15
C CYS A 209 -5.28 -16.21 11.13
N SER A 210 -4.72 -17.38 11.49
CA SER A 210 -5.48 -18.63 11.59
C SER A 210 -6.61 -18.53 12.62
N ALA A 211 -6.34 -17.97 13.80
CA ALA A 211 -7.34 -17.82 14.86
C ALA A 211 -8.38 -16.74 14.53
N MET A 212 -7.93 -15.58 14.05
CA MET A 212 -8.83 -14.45 13.75
C MET A 212 -9.76 -14.76 12.57
N SER A 213 -9.22 -15.33 11.48
CA SER A 213 -10.05 -15.74 10.33
C SER A 213 -11.06 -16.79 10.69
N GLY A 214 -10.64 -17.81 11.45
CA GLY A 214 -11.52 -18.86 11.94
C GLY A 214 -12.65 -18.35 12.84
N ALA A 215 -12.35 -17.37 13.70
CA ALA A 215 -13.34 -16.76 14.59
C ALA A 215 -14.39 -15.91 13.86
N LEU A 216 -13.99 -15.17 12.80
CA LEU A 216 -14.84 -14.21 12.11
C LEU A 216 -15.52 -14.75 10.85
N LEU A 217 -14.83 -15.64 10.12
CA LEU A 217 -15.33 -16.17 8.84
C LEU A 217 -15.68 -17.67 8.88
N GLY A 218 -15.41 -18.33 10.01
CA GLY A 218 -15.57 -19.77 10.13
C GLY A 218 -14.32 -20.54 9.69
N ARG A 219 -14.33 -21.85 9.94
CA ARG A 219 -13.17 -22.73 9.72
C ARG A 219 -12.82 -22.91 8.24
N HIS A 220 -13.79 -22.72 7.36
CA HIS A 220 -13.68 -22.80 5.92
C HIS A 220 -14.36 -21.59 5.27
N PHE A 221 -13.64 -20.83 4.46
CA PHE A 221 -14.14 -19.62 3.80
C PHE A 221 -13.62 -19.49 2.37
N ASP A 222 -14.11 -18.48 1.62
CA ASP A 222 -13.97 -18.41 0.16
C ASP A 222 -12.60 -17.99 -0.31
N ILE A 223 -12.11 -16.81 0.16
CA ILE A 223 -10.91 -16.17 -0.36
C ILE A 223 -9.97 -15.77 0.78
N HIS A 224 -8.71 -16.16 0.68
CA HIS A 224 -7.64 -15.63 1.51
C HIS A 224 -6.61 -14.90 0.64
N GLY A 225 -6.26 -13.68 1.03
CA GLY A 225 -5.43 -12.80 0.24
C GLY A 225 -4.26 -12.17 0.99
N GLY A 226 -3.27 -11.70 0.20
CA GLY A 226 -2.12 -10.97 0.72
C GLY A 226 -1.04 -10.71 -0.33
N GLY A 227 0.10 -10.17 0.09
CA GLY A 227 1.27 -10.04 -0.76
C GLY A 227 1.89 -11.40 -1.13
N GLN A 228 2.56 -11.47 -2.26
CA GLN A 228 3.24 -12.70 -2.70
C GLN A 228 4.33 -13.17 -1.72
N ASP A 229 4.89 -12.26 -0.93
CA ASP A 229 5.84 -12.56 0.14
C ASP A 229 5.22 -13.33 1.31
N LEU A 230 3.90 -13.23 1.49
CA LEU A 230 3.16 -13.98 2.51
C LEU A 230 2.86 -15.43 2.09
N GLN A 231 2.93 -15.75 0.79
CA GLN A 231 2.64 -17.11 0.30
C GLN A 231 3.47 -18.16 1.04
N PHE A 232 4.75 -17.83 1.30
CA PHE A 232 5.64 -18.65 2.10
C PHE A 232 6.57 -17.76 2.94
N PRO A 233 6.73 -18.02 4.26
CA PRO A 233 6.12 -19.15 5.00
C PRO A 233 4.73 -18.88 5.59
N HIS A 234 4.23 -17.62 5.58
CA HIS A 234 3.09 -17.19 6.40
C HIS A 234 1.80 -17.97 6.09
N HIS A 235 1.30 -17.90 4.86
CA HIS A 235 0.06 -18.58 4.46
C HIS A 235 0.20 -20.10 4.43
N GLU A 236 1.38 -20.63 4.11
CA GLU A 236 1.65 -22.07 4.22
C GLU A 236 1.50 -22.54 5.67
N ASN A 237 2.02 -21.76 6.63
CA ASN A 237 1.91 -22.04 8.06
C ASN A 237 0.46 -21.93 8.55
N GLU A 238 -0.30 -20.96 8.04
CA GLU A 238 -1.73 -20.83 8.35
C GLU A 238 -2.55 -22.05 7.88
N ILE A 239 -2.24 -22.57 6.69
CA ILE A 239 -2.84 -23.84 6.21
C ILE A 239 -2.55 -24.97 7.19
N ALA A 240 -1.29 -25.14 7.55
CA ALA A 240 -0.87 -26.21 8.47
C ALA A 240 -1.56 -26.08 9.84
N GLN A 241 -1.67 -24.87 10.38
CA GLN A 241 -2.36 -24.58 11.63
C GLN A 241 -3.87 -24.87 11.54
N SER A 242 -4.53 -24.28 10.55
CA SER A 242 -5.99 -24.32 10.44
C SER A 242 -6.49 -25.71 10.03
N GLU A 243 -5.90 -26.33 9.01
CA GLU A 243 -6.28 -27.69 8.60
C GLU A 243 -5.83 -28.74 9.61
N GLY A 244 -4.65 -28.54 10.22
CA GLY A 244 -4.19 -29.37 11.33
C GLY A 244 -5.13 -29.32 12.54
N ALA A 245 -5.63 -28.14 12.91
CA ALA A 245 -6.56 -27.96 14.01
C ALA A 245 -7.97 -28.43 13.70
N ASN A 246 -8.48 -28.22 12.49
CA ASN A 246 -9.90 -28.43 12.16
C ASN A 246 -10.18 -29.73 11.40
N ARG A 247 -9.19 -30.33 10.72
CA ARG A 247 -9.31 -31.50 9.82
C ARG A 247 -10.27 -31.26 8.65
N GLU A 248 -10.33 -30.04 8.19
CA GLU A 248 -11.12 -29.62 7.02
C GLU A 248 -10.33 -28.60 6.22
N LYS A 249 -10.69 -28.41 4.95
CA LYS A 249 -10.08 -27.43 4.07
C LYS A 249 -10.23 -26.03 4.67
N PHE A 250 -9.16 -25.25 4.68
CA PHE A 250 -9.16 -23.92 5.28
C PHE A 250 -9.78 -22.88 4.33
N VAL A 251 -9.27 -22.77 3.09
CA VAL A 251 -9.66 -21.73 2.13
C VAL A 251 -9.84 -22.32 0.74
N ASN A 252 -10.85 -21.86 0.00
CA ASN A 252 -11.06 -22.30 -1.38
C ASN A 252 -10.09 -21.66 -2.37
N THR A 253 -9.90 -20.34 -2.27
CA THR A 253 -9.12 -19.56 -3.24
C THR A 253 -8.07 -18.72 -2.55
N TRP A 254 -6.82 -18.91 -2.91
CA TRP A 254 -5.68 -18.13 -2.43
C TRP A 254 -5.28 -17.08 -3.47
N MET A 255 -5.31 -15.81 -3.08
CA MET A 255 -4.97 -14.69 -3.97
C MET A 255 -3.73 -13.95 -3.48
N HIS A 256 -2.73 -13.80 -4.34
CA HIS A 256 -1.50 -13.08 -4.02
C HIS A 256 -1.21 -11.98 -5.03
N ASN A 257 -1.03 -10.76 -4.55
CA ASN A 257 -0.57 -9.67 -5.40
C ASN A 257 0.96 -9.67 -5.51
N GLY A 258 1.45 -9.31 -6.69
CA GLY A 258 2.90 -9.27 -6.99
C GLY A 258 3.65 -8.22 -6.17
N PHE A 259 4.98 -8.26 -6.19
CA PHE A 259 5.86 -7.34 -5.47
C PHE A 259 5.83 -5.92 -6.05
N VAL A 260 6.05 -4.92 -5.18
CA VAL A 260 6.47 -3.59 -5.63
C VAL A 260 7.99 -3.58 -5.75
N ARG A 261 8.48 -3.11 -6.90
CA ARG A 261 9.89 -2.85 -7.18
C ARG A 261 10.10 -1.34 -7.32
N VAL A 262 11.30 -0.90 -7.09
CA VAL A 262 11.72 0.49 -7.32
C VAL A 262 12.90 0.43 -8.29
N ASP A 263 12.77 1.06 -9.44
CA ASP A 263 13.77 1.02 -10.52
C ASP A 263 14.27 -0.41 -10.84
N ASN A 264 13.31 -1.34 -10.92
CA ASN A 264 13.49 -2.79 -11.13
C ASN A 264 14.16 -3.56 -9.99
N GLU A 265 14.51 -2.91 -8.88
CA GLU A 265 15.04 -3.55 -7.68
C GLU A 265 13.95 -3.79 -6.64
N LYS A 266 14.16 -4.77 -5.76
CA LYS A 266 13.23 -5.02 -4.65
C LYS A 266 13.24 -3.82 -3.69
N MET A 267 12.05 -3.27 -3.39
CA MET A 267 11.91 -2.22 -2.39
C MET A 267 12.31 -2.73 -1.00
N SER A 268 13.28 -2.08 -0.35
CA SER A 268 13.70 -2.41 1.02
C SER A 268 14.31 -1.22 1.75
N LYS A 269 14.16 -1.20 3.09
CA LYS A 269 14.79 -0.16 3.94
C LYS A 269 16.32 -0.18 3.86
N SER A 270 16.93 -1.36 3.71
CA SER A 270 18.38 -1.52 3.64
C SER A 270 19.01 -0.96 2.36
N LEU A 271 18.23 -0.87 1.27
CA LEU A 271 18.66 -0.29 0.01
C LEU A 271 18.37 1.23 -0.09
N GLY A 272 17.72 1.82 0.91
CA GLY A 272 17.34 3.23 0.86
C GLY A 272 16.28 3.58 -0.20
N ASN A 273 15.67 2.59 -0.84
CA ASN A 273 14.64 2.74 -1.88
C ASN A 273 13.23 2.46 -1.33
N PHE A 274 12.99 2.79 -0.07
CA PHE A 274 11.74 2.53 0.64
C PHE A 274 10.91 3.83 0.70
N PHE A 275 9.71 3.79 0.12
CA PHE A 275 8.81 4.93 0.04
C PHE A 275 7.52 4.67 0.80
N THR A 276 7.14 5.56 1.70
CA THR A 276 5.82 5.54 2.34
C THR A 276 4.78 6.16 1.43
N VAL A 277 3.52 5.74 1.59
CA VAL A 277 2.38 6.30 0.84
C VAL A 277 2.29 7.81 1.00
N ARG A 278 2.41 8.31 2.26
CA ARG A 278 2.30 9.73 2.58
C ARG A 278 3.43 10.57 2.02
N GLU A 279 4.66 10.04 1.94
CA GLU A 279 5.78 10.72 1.28
C GLU A 279 5.51 10.87 -0.21
N VAL A 280 5.10 9.80 -0.89
CA VAL A 280 4.78 9.85 -2.32
C VAL A 280 3.62 10.83 -2.59
N ILE A 281 2.54 10.76 -1.82
CA ILE A 281 1.41 11.70 -1.95
C ILE A 281 1.87 13.14 -1.68
N SER A 282 2.71 13.38 -0.66
CA SER A 282 3.21 14.71 -0.34
C SER A 282 4.05 15.31 -1.47
N VAL A 283 4.95 14.52 -2.05
CA VAL A 283 5.80 14.96 -3.19
C VAL A 283 4.93 15.27 -4.41
N LEU A 284 4.02 14.35 -4.76
CA LEU A 284 3.11 14.55 -5.90
C LEU A 284 2.15 15.71 -5.67
N SER A 285 1.64 15.90 -4.45
CA SER A 285 0.74 17.02 -4.13
C SER A 285 1.39 18.36 -4.45
N LYS A 286 2.66 18.56 -4.03
CA LYS A 286 3.42 19.76 -4.37
C LYS A 286 3.59 19.96 -5.88
N LYS A 287 3.86 18.86 -6.61
CA LYS A 287 3.92 18.86 -8.08
C LYS A 287 2.60 19.28 -8.72
N TYR A 288 1.46 18.97 -8.09
CA TYR A 288 0.11 19.23 -8.57
C TYR A 288 -0.56 20.44 -7.90
N HIS A 289 0.22 21.49 -7.57
CA HIS A 289 -0.28 22.74 -6.98
C HIS A 289 -1.04 22.52 -5.66
N ASP A 290 -0.42 21.73 -4.75
CA ASP A 290 -0.97 21.37 -3.45
C ASP A 290 -2.32 20.64 -3.51
N ASN A 291 -2.46 19.74 -4.49
CA ASN A 291 -3.64 18.90 -4.65
C ASN A 291 -3.39 17.45 -4.16
N PRO A 292 -3.62 17.14 -2.87
CA PRO A 292 -3.40 15.81 -2.33
C PRO A 292 -4.40 14.77 -2.85
N LYS A 293 -5.63 15.17 -3.24
CA LYS A 293 -6.63 14.28 -3.84
C LYS A 293 -6.15 13.75 -5.18
N LYS A 294 -5.67 14.65 -6.04
CA LYS A 294 -5.06 14.28 -7.33
C LYS A 294 -3.87 13.37 -7.11
N ALA A 295 -2.97 13.73 -6.20
CA ALA A 295 -1.78 12.95 -5.89
C ALA A 295 -2.13 11.52 -5.45
N ALA A 296 -3.09 11.37 -4.55
CA ALA A 296 -3.53 10.07 -4.04
C ALA A 296 -4.21 9.21 -5.11
N GLU A 297 -5.06 9.80 -5.96
CA GLU A 297 -5.72 9.06 -7.03
C GLU A 297 -4.74 8.67 -8.14
N VAL A 298 -3.70 9.47 -8.41
CA VAL A 298 -2.60 9.08 -9.31
C VAL A 298 -1.87 7.86 -8.75
N VAL A 299 -1.59 7.81 -7.45
CA VAL A 299 -0.99 6.62 -6.82
C VAL A 299 -1.92 5.40 -6.94
N ARG A 300 -3.22 5.58 -6.68
CA ARG A 300 -4.20 4.51 -6.88
C ARG A 300 -4.25 4.04 -8.32
N PHE A 301 -4.34 4.96 -9.29
CA PHE A 301 -4.34 4.63 -10.72
C PHE A 301 -3.07 3.91 -11.13
N PHE A 302 -1.90 4.36 -10.65
CA PHE A 302 -0.62 3.68 -10.87
C PHE A 302 -0.66 2.22 -10.41
N ILE A 303 -1.30 1.93 -9.28
CA ILE A 303 -1.44 0.56 -8.77
C ILE A 303 -2.39 -0.27 -9.64
N VAL A 304 -3.57 0.26 -9.96
CA VAL A 304 -4.61 -0.51 -10.68
C VAL A 304 -4.36 -0.65 -12.17
N ARG A 305 -3.48 0.16 -12.77
CA ARG A 305 -3.10 0.02 -14.18
C ARG A 305 -2.26 -1.23 -14.46
N ALA A 306 -1.70 -1.86 -13.45
CA ALA A 306 -0.99 -3.13 -13.56
C ALA A 306 -1.87 -4.28 -13.07
N HIS A 307 -1.81 -5.42 -13.74
CA HIS A 307 -2.47 -6.62 -13.26
C HIS A 307 -1.99 -6.97 -11.84
N TYR A 308 -2.90 -7.31 -10.91
CA TYR A 308 -2.55 -7.46 -9.51
C TYR A 308 -1.45 -8.50 -9.25
N ARG A 309 -1.37 -9.58 -10.04
CA ARG A 309 -0.33 -10.62 -9.92
C ARG A 309 1.04 -10.22 -10.49
N SER A 310 1.08 -9.26 -11.41
CA SER A 310 2.34 -8.82 -12.03
C SER A 310 3.17 -7.99 -11.05
N PRO A 311 4.51 -8.01 -11.11
CA PRO A 311 5.31 -7.02 -10.39
C PRO A 311 4.92 -5.60 -10.79
N LEU A 312 4.91 -4.68 -9.83
CA LEU A 312 4.67 -3.26 -10.04
C LEU A 312 5.99 -2.51 -9.88
N ASN A 313 6.48 -1.92 -10.95
CA ASN A 313 7.71 -1.15 -10.89
C ASN A 313 7.40 0.33 -10.67
N TYR A 314 7.85 0.86 -9.54
CA TYR A 314 7.72 2.27 -9.18
C TYR A 314 8.91 3.06 -9.75
N SER A 315 8.62 4.15 -10.39
CA SER A 315 9.56 5.22 -10.75
C SER A 315 8.77 6.51 -10.98
N ASP A 316 9.44 7.66 -10.96
CA ASP A 316 8.79 8.95 -11.24
C ASP A 316 8.16 8.97 -12.63
N HIS A 317 8.84 8.42 -13.63
CA HIS A 317 8.31 8.29 -14.99
C HIS A 317 6.99 7.51 -15.04
N HIS A 318 6.90 6.37 -14.33
CA HIS A 318 5.67 5.58 -14.30
C HIS A 318 4.52 6.29 -13.58
N LEU A 319 4.82 7.15 -12.59
CA LEU A 319 3.82 8.01 -11.97
C LEU A 319 3.35 9.12 -12.91
N ASP A 320 4.25 9.71 -13.70
CA ASP A 320 3.90 10.72 -14.71
C ASP A 320 3.02 10.13 -15.80
N ASP A 321 3.35 8.93 -16.29
CA ASP A 321 2.50 8.19 -17.23
C ASP A 321 1.11 7.89 -16.64
N ALA A 322 1.06 7.55 -15.35
CA ALA A 322 -0.21 7.30 -14.66
C ALA A 322 -1.03 8.58 -14.52
N GLU A 323 -0.40 9.70 -14.19
CA GLU A 323 -1.04 11.02 -14.12
C GLU A 323 -1.62 11.43 -15.47
N HIS A 324 -0.83 11.39 -16.52
CA HIS A 324 -1.29 11.76 -17.86
C HIS A 324 -2.48 10.91 -18.33
N ALA A 325 -2.43 9.59 -18.07
CA ALA A 325 -3.51 8.68 -18.44
C ALA A 325 -4.78 8.95 -17.63
N LEU A 326 -4.68 9.17 -16.31
CA LEU A 326 -5.82 9.53 -15.46
C LEU A 326 -6.42 10.88 -15.84
N MET A 327 -5.58 11.89 -16.12
CA MET A 327 -6.05 13.23 -16.49
C MET A 327 -6.76 13.24 -17.84
N ARG A 328 -6.44 12.36 -18.76
CA ARG A 328 -7.22 12.19 -20.02
C ARG A 328 -8.67 11.76 -19.73
N LEU A 329 -8.88 10.86 -18.77
CA LEU A 329 -10.23 10.43 -18.36
C LEU A 329 -10.99 11.61 -17.71
N TYR A 330 -10.36 12.35 -16.79
CA TYR A 330 -10.94 13.51 -16.15
C TYR A 330 -11.24 14.65 -17.14
N THR A 331 -10.38 14.85 -18.13
CA THR A 331 -10.61 15.87 -19.18
C THR A 331 -11.86 15.55 -19.99
N ALA A 332 -12.11 14.29 -20.29
CA ALA A 332 -13.32 13.91 -21.01
C ALA A 332 -14.61 14.07 -20.19
N LEU A 333 -14.50 14.02 -18.86
CA LEU A 333 -15.64 14.25 -17.95
C LEU A 333 -15.92 15.73 -17.67
N ASP A 334 -15.02 16.64 -18.06
CA ASP A 334 -15.18 18.06 -17.78
C ASP A 334 -16.38 18.65 -18.55
N GLY A 335 -17.22 19.38 -17.83
CA GLY A 335 -18.43 20.00 -18.37
C GLY A 335 -19.67 19.10 -18.36
N TYR A 336 -19.54 17.84 -17.94
CA TYR A 336 -20.70 16.96 -17.74
C TYR A 336 -21.12 16.93 -16.26
N ASP A 337 -22.44 16.97 -16.04
CA ASP A 337 -23.01 16.64 -14.73
C ASP A 337 -23.04 15.11 -14.61
N VAL A 338 -22.04 14.57 -13.89
CA VAL A 338 -21.86 13.13 -13.74
C VAL A 338 -22.30 12.70 -12.34
N THR A 339 -23.52 12.22 -12.24
CA THR A 339 -24.05 11.52 -11.08
C THR A 339 -23.91 10.01 -11.29
N ASP A 340 -23.80 9.25 -10.19
CA ASP A 340 -23.77 7.79 -10.26
C ASP A 340 -25.08 7.28 -10.87
N ALA A 341 -24.96 6.43 -11.87
CA ALA A 341 -26.08 5.80 -12.56
C ALA A 341 -25.89 4.30 -12.67
N PRO A 342 -26.99 3.50 -12.68
CA PRO A 342 -26.90 2.10 -12.98
C PRO A 342 -26.22 1.86 -14.32
N VAL A 343 -25.30 0.89 -14.37
CA VAL A 343 -24.55 0.56 -15.57
C VAL A 343 -25.43 -0.25 -16.53
N ASP A 344 -25.57 0.25 -17.77
CA ASP A 344 -26.15 -0.56 -18.85
C ASP A 344 -25.12 -1.57 -19.37
N TRP A 345 -25.23 -2.80 -18.91
CA TRP A 345 -24.36 -3.90 -19.31
C TRP A 345 -24.56 -4.38 -20.76
N SER A 346 -25.52 -3.84 -21.51
CA SER A 346 -25.65 -4.06 -22.95
C SER A 346 -24.71 -3.19 -23.79
N ASN A 347 -24.21 -2.09 -23.24
CA ASN A 347 -23.21 -1.22 -23.86
C ASN A 347 -21.91 -2.00 -24.13
N VAL A 348 -21.29 -1.76 -25.30
CA VAL A 348 -20.10 -2.48 -25.73
C VAL A 348 -18.89 -2.29 -24.81
N TYR A 349 -18.68 -1.08 -24.29
CA TYR A 349 -17.57 -0.74 -23.38
C TYR A 349 -17.82 -1.31 -22.00
N ALA A 350 -19.05 -1.24 -21.50
CA ALA A 350 -19.43 -1.87 -20.22
C ALA A 350 -19.25 -3.38 -20.25
N ARG A 351 -19.61 -4.05 -21.35
CA ARG A 351 -19.36 -5.49 -21.53
C ARG A 351 -17.88 -5.83 -21.50
N ARG A 352 -17.05 -5.08 -22.28
CA ARG A 352 -15.59 -5.30 -22.29
C ARG A 352 -14.99 -5.10 -20.90
N PHE A 353 -15.41 -4.05 -20.19
CA PHE A 353 -15.00 -3.82 -18.80
C PHE A 353 -15.38 -5.01 -17.89
N ARG A 354 -16.64 -5.45 -17.95
CA ARG A 354 -17.13 -6.61 -17.18
C ARG A 354 -16.36 -7.88 -17.51
N ASP A 355 -16.12 -8.15 -18.78
CA ASP A 355 -15.46 -9.36 -19.23
C ASP A 355 -13.99 -9.36 -18.77
N ALA A 356 -13.32 -8.20 -18.80
CA ALA A 356 -11.97 -8.01 -18.22
C ALA A 356 -11.95 -8.23 -16.71
N MET A 357 -12.87 -7.63 -15.98
CA MET A 357 -12.94 -7.80 -14.52
C MET A 357 -13.32 -9.22 -14.10
N ASN A 358 -14.07 -9.94 -14.94
CA ASN A 358 -14.40 -11.36 -14.73
C ASN A 358 -13.27 -12.32 -15.13
N ASP A 359 -12.22 -11.84 -15.81
CA ASP A 359 -11.02 -12.61 -16.12
C ASP A 359 -9.90 -12.28 -15.13
N ASP A 360 -10.02 -12.78 -13.90
CA ASP A 360 -9.01 -12.64 -12.85
C ASP A 360 -8.72 -11.18 -12.48
N PHE A 361 -9.77 -10.36 -12.42
CA PHE A 361 -9.69 -8.93 -12.12
C PHE A 361 -8.65 -8.20 -13.00
N ASN A 362 -8.72 -8.41 -14.31
CA ASN A 362 -7.81 -7.83 -15.30
C ASN A 362 -8.04 -6.32 -15.47
N THR A 363 -7.59 -5.56 -14.47
CA THR A 363 -7.73 -4.10 -14.45
C THR A 363 -7.05 -3.39 -15.63
N PRO A 364 -5.89 -3.85 -16.18
CA PRO A 364 -5.35 -3.27 -17.42
C PRO A 364 -6.34 -3.26 -18.58
N GLU A 365 -7.00 -4.38 -18.85
CA GLU A 365 -8.00 -4.48 -19.93
C GLU A 365 -9.28 -3.69 -19.58
N ALA A 366 -9.68 -3.65 -18.31
CA ALA A 366 -10.77 -2.80 -17.87
C ALA A 366 -10.46 -1.31 -18.10
N ILE A 367 -9.24 -0.84 -17.81
CA ILE A 367 -8.79 0.52 -18.08
C ILE A 367 -8.73 0.79 -19.59
N ALA A 368 -8.33 -0.17 -20.42
CA ALA A 368 -8.38 -0.02 -21.87
C ALA A 368 -9.82 0.23 -22.36
N ALA A 369 -10.81 -0.47 -21.81
CA ALA A 369 -12.22 -0.20 -22.11
C ALA A 369 -12.67 1.22 -21.70
N LEU A 370 -12.18 1.75 -20.56
CA LEU A 370 -12.42 3.14 -20.16
C LEU A 370 -11.77 4.14 -21.14
N GLN A 371 -10.57 3.87 -21.63
CA GLN A 371 -9.88 4.75 -22.58
C GLN A 371 -10.61 4.79 -23.93
N ASP A 372 -11.12 3.66 -24.41
CA ASP A 372 -11.91 3.60 -25.64
C ASP A 372 -13.24 4.31 -25.47
N LEU A 373 -13.94 4.14 -24.33
CA LEU A 373 -15.13 4.90 -23.99
C LEU A 373 -14.87 6.41 -23.90
N THR A 374 -13.70 6.81 -23.39
CA THR A 374 -13.25 8.21 -23.39
C THR A 374 -13.11 8.76 -24.80
N THR A 375 -12.59 7.98 -25.73
CA THR A 375 -12.46 8.37 -27.13
C THR A 375 -13.85 8.54 -27.80
N GLU A 376 -14.77 7.63 -27.51
CA GLU A 376 -16.16 7.72 -27.95
C GLU A 376 -16.84 8.96 -27.38
N LEU A 377 -16.73 9.22 -26.08
CA LEU A 377 -17.28 10.39 -25.42
C LEU A 377 -16.78 11.70 -26.06
N ASN A 378 -15.48 11.81 -26.32
CA ASN A 378 -14.89 12.97 -26.97
C ASN A 378 -15.38 13.18 -28.41
N THR A 379 -15.87 12.14 -29.07
CA THR A 379 -16.39 12.18 -30.44
C THR A 379 -17.89 12.48 -30.46
N THR A 380 -18.64 11.81 -29.60
CA THR A 380 -20.11 11.83 -29.62
C THR A 380 -20.72 12.90 -28.72
N HIS A 381 -19.97 13.30 -27.68
CA HIS A 381 -20.41 14.25 -26.64
C HIS A 381 -21.70 13.83 -25.91
N LYS A 382 -21.96 12.53 -25.79
CA LYS A 382 -23.18 12.01 -25.17
C LYS A 382 -23.06 11.98 -23.64
N PRO A 383 -23.97 12.65 -22.90
CA PRO A 383 -23.91 12.65 -21.42
C PRO A 383 -24.02 11.24 -20.79
N GLU A 384 -24.71 10.29 -21.45
CA GLU A 384 -24.78 8.90 -21.00
C GLU A 384 -23.42 8.21 -21.00
N ASP A 385 -22.54 8.51 -21.98
CA ASP A 385 -21.17 7.95 -22.02
C ASP A 385 -20.31 8.53 -20.89
N ALA A 386 -20.49 9.80 -20.53
CA ALA A 386 -19.82 10.41 -19.39
C ALA A 386 -20.26 9.77 -18.06
N ARG A 387 -21.55 9.54 -17.86
CA ARG A 387 -22.06 8.83 -16.68
C ARG A 387 -21.55 7.40 -16.62
N LEU A 388 -21.54 6.69 -17.76
CA LEU A 388 -21.00 5.34 -17.86
C LEU A 388 -19.51 5.30 -17.50
N LEU A 389 -18.69 6.23 -18.04
CA LEU A 389 -17.27 6.31 -17.76
C LEU A 389 -17.00 6.48 -16.26
N ARG A 390 -17.74 7.38 -15.59
CA ARG A 390 -17.65 7.60 -14.15
C ARG A 390 -18.06 6.36 -13.37
N SER A 391 -19.21 5.74 -13.69
CA SER A 391 -19.72 4.57 -12.99
C SER A 391 -18.75 3.37 -13.11
N LEU A 392 -18.21 3.12 -14.30
CA LEU A 392 -17.22 2.06 -14.50
C LEU A 392 -15.90 2.35 -13.76
N GLY A 393 -15.43 3.61 -13.78
CA GLY A 393 -14.27 4.05 -13.00
C GLY A 393 -14.46 3.82 -11.49
N GLY A 394 -15.68 3.99 -10.98
CA GLY A 394 -16.06 3.77 -9.58
C GLY A 394 -15.79 2.35 -9.09
N PHE A 395 -15.92 1.32 -9.93
CA PHE A 395 -15.56 -0.05 -9.57
C PHE A 395 -14.06 -0.23 -9.34
N LEU A 396 -13.25 0.64 -9.92
CA LEU A 396 -11.81 0.70 -9.65
C LEU A 396 -11.46 1.72 -8.53
N GLY A 397 -12.47 2.42 -7.99
CA GLY A 397 -12.31 3.53 -7.04
C GLY A 397 -11.65 4.76 -7.66
N LEU A 398 -11.88 4.97 -8.96
CA LEU A 398 -11.37 6.08 -9.76
C LEU A 398 -12.51 7.01 -10.20
N LEU A 399 -12.18 8.22 -10.63
CA LEU A 399 -13.10 9.19 -11.22
C LEU A 399 -14.21 9.66 -10.27
N GLN A 400 -13.94 9.67 -8.96
CA GLN A 400 -14.92 10.04 -7.94
C GLN A 400 -14.84 11.51 -7.51
N HIS A 401 -13.80 12.23 -7.94
CA HIS A 401 -13.62 13.65 -7.65
C HIS A 401 -14.23 14.56 -8.72
N ASP A 402 -14.34 15.85 -8.42
CA ASP A 402 -14.74 16.88 -9.41
C ASP A 402 -13.66 17.00 -10.50
N PRO A 403 -14.02 16.86 -11.79
CA PRO A 403 -13.06 16.97 -12.89
C PRO A 403 -12.28 18.29 -12.91
N ARG A 404 -12.89 19.40 -12.52
CA ARG A 404 -12.23 20.71 -12.48
C ARG A 404 -11.19 20.77 -11.36
N GLU A 405 -11.54 20.26 -10.15
CA GLU A 405 -10.60 20.19 -9.02
C GLU A 405 -9.36 19.36 -9.39
N MET A 406 -9.57 18.25 -10.10
CA MET A 406 -8.49 17.36 -10.52
C MET A 406 -7.58 17.96 -11.60
N ARG A 407 -8.10 18.86 -12.43
CA ARG A 407 -7.35 19.49 -13.54
C ARG A 407 -6.65 20.78 -13.13
N GLN A 408 -7.31 21.62 -12.32
CA GLN A 408 -6.87 22.99 -12.01
C GLN A 408 -6.26 23.15 -10.62
N GLY A 409 -6.30 22.11 -9.78
CA GLY A 409 -5.95 22.18 -8.37
C GLY A 409 -7.15 22.56 -7.50
N PRO A 410 -6.98 22.61 -6.15
CA PRO A 410 -8.08 22.85 -5.23
C PRO A 410 -8.75 24.18 -5.55
N ILE A 411 -10.08 24.12 -5.76
CA ILE A 411 -10.92 25.30 -5.91
C ILE A 411 -10.97 25.96 -4.53
N THR A 412 -10.08 26.90 -4.28
CA THR A 412 -10.26 27.80 -3.14
C THR A 412 -11.54 28.57 -3.41
N ALA A 413 -12.58 28.34 -2.59
CA ALA A 413 -13.80 29.13 -2.62
C ALA A 413 -13.40 30.60 -2.62
N GLY A 414 -13.65 31.29 -3.73
CA GLY A 414 -13.20 32.65 -3.94
C GLY A 414 -13.65 33.54 -2.81
N LEU A 415 -12.71 34.08 -2.08
CA LEU A 415 -12.90 35.39 -1.48
C LEU A 415 -13.18 36.32 -2.65
N ASN A 416 -14.43 36.77 -2.76
CA ASN A 416 -14.81 37.88 -3.65
C ASN A 416 -13.94 39.07 -3.25
N VAL A 417 -12.79 39.24 -3.91
CA VAL A 417 -12.11 40.52 -3.95
C VAL A 417 -12.83 41.30 -5.02
N THR A 418 -13.73 42.20 -4.59
CA THR A 418 -14.20 43.28 -5.44
C THR A 418 -12.97 44.11 -5.81
N GLU A 419 -12.56 44.02 -7.07
CA GLU A 419 -11.56 44.91 -7.65
C GLU A 419 -12.11 46.35 -7.65
N GLU A 420 -11.55 47.19 -6.79
CA GLU A 420 -11.52 48.63 -7.08
C GLU A 420 -10.21 48.94 -7.83
N PRO A 421 -10.25 49.60 -8.97
CA PRO A 421 -9.07 50.01 -9.69
C PRO A 421 -8.51 51.30 -9.11
N ASP A 422 -7.28 51.33 -8.78
CA ASP A 422 -6.29 52.39 -8.63
C ASP A 422 -5.56 52.43 -7.29
N ARG A 423 -4.32 51.90 -7.30
CA ARG A 423 -3.09 52.59 -6.94
C ARG A 423 -1.92 51.61 -6.78
N LEU A 424 -1.07 51.64 -7.76
CA LEU A 424 0.33 51.18 -7.65
C LEU A 424 1.05 51.90 -6.50
N GLN A 425 1.46 51.14 -5.50
CA GLN A 425 2.80 51.37 -4.87
C GLN A 425 3.19 50.13 -4.05
N SER A 426 4.38 49.65 -4.37
CA SER A 426 5.14 48.55 -3.81
C SER A 426 5.28 48.57 -2.28
N THR A 427 5.08 47.46 -1.66
CA THR A 427 5.96 46.68 -0.72
C THR A 427 5.08 45.77 0.10
N ALA A 428 5.07 44.48 -0.25
CA ALA A 428 4.40 43.46 0.57
C ALA A 428 5.43 42.76 1.44
N THR A 429 5.47 43.15 2.71
CA THR A 429 6.09 42.34 3.77
C THR A 429 4.95 41.63 4.50
N VAL A 430 4.79 40.34 4.31
CA VAL A 430 3.83 39.55 5.10
C VAL A 430 4.63 38.79 6.15
N GLY A 431 4.77 39.39 7.33
CA GLY A 431 5.18 38.70 8.55
C GLY A 431 3.97 38.57 9.48
N ARG A 432 3.49 37.37 9.72
CA ARG A 432 2.59 37.11 10.85
C ARG A 432 3.44 36.81 12.09
N THR A 433 3.48 37.74 13.01
CA THR A 433 4.07 37.55 14.34
C THR A 433 2.98 37.04 15.29
N MET A 434 3.18 35.86 15.85
CA MET A 434 2.36 35.34 16.95
C MET A 434 3.02 35.78 18.25
N VAL A 435 2.38 36.65 19.02
CA VAL A 435 2.86 37.12 20.32
C VAL A 435 2.29 36.19 21.39
N ILE A 436 3.14 35.44 22.05
CA ILE A 436 2.82 34.72 23.29
C ILE A 436 3.41 35.53 24.44
N THR A 437 2.57 36.07 25.32
CA THR A 437 3.00 36.81 26.52
C THR A 437 3.04 35.84 27.71
N PRO A 438 4.19 35.58 28.31
CA PRO A 438 4.24 34.93 29.62
C PRO A 438 4.04 35.95 30.76
N PRO A 439 3.68 35.51 31.98
CA PRO A 439 3.22 36.40 33.06
C PRO A 439 4.31 37.20 33.78
N THR A 440 5.49 37.33 33.27
CA THR A 440 6.57 38.12 33.86
C THR A 440 7.29 38.93 32.80
N GLY A 441 6.83 40.05 32.53
CA GLY A 441 7.27 41.36 32.04
C GLY A 441 8.66 41.58 31.45
N GLN A 442 9.32 40.67 30.73
CA GLN A 442 10.49 40.99 29.89
C GLN A 442 10.42 40.19 28.58
N VAL A 443 10.30 40.91 27.47
CA VAL A 443 10.31 40.37 26.10
C VAL A 443 11.74 40.35 25.61
N ARG A 444 12.29 39.18 25.36
CA ARG A 444 13.51 38.99 24.59
C ARG A 444 13.15 38.49 23.19
N ILE A 445 13.41 39.29 22.18
CA ILE A 445 13.21 38.94 20.76
C ILE A 445 14.47 38.26 20.28
N GLU A 446 14.46 36.97 20.08
CA GLU A 446 15.44 36.26 19.26
C GLU A 446 14.80 35.93 17.92
N SER A 447 15.24 36.62 16.87
CA SER A 447 14.83 36.32 15.50
C SER A 447 15.66 35.14 14.97
N TYR A 448 15.00 33.95 14.92
CA TYR A 448 15.47 32.87 14.07
C TYR A 448 14.70 32.98 12.73
N ALA A 449 15.38 33.54 11.73
CA ALA A 449 14.97 33.38 10.35
C ALA A 449 15.61 32.09 9.84
N PRO A 450 14.81 31.04 9.45
CA PRO A 450 15.38 29.99 8.63
C PRO A 450 15.81 30.63 7.30
N ALA A 451 17.04 30.45 6.90
CA ALA A 451 17.51 30.81 5.57
C ALA A 451 16.64 30.04 4.56
N ILE A 452 15.74 30.75 3.87
CA ILE A 452 15.04 30.24 2.72
C ILE A 452 16.11 30.12 1.64
N THR A 453 16.64 28.91 1.47
CA THR A 453 17.46 28.57 0.31
C THR A 453 16.49 28.60 -0.88
N VAL A 454 16.53 29.67 -1.67
CA VAL A 454 15.82 29.75 -2.95
C VAL A 454 16.47 28.72 -3.86
N GLY A 455 15.93 27.53 -3.88
CA GLY A 455 16.40 26.47 -4.76
C GLY A 455 16.22 26.91 -6.22
N TYR A 456 17.21 26.67 -7.04
CA TYR A 456 17.11 26.93 -8.49
C TYR A 456 16.01 26.07 -9.10
N SER A 457 15.19 26.67 -10.02
CA SER A 457 14.23 25.89 -10.79
C SER A 457 14.96 24.92 -11.76
N PRO A 458 14.34 23.82 -12.16
CA PRO A 458 14.93 22.89 -13.14
C PRO A 458 15.41 23.60 -14.41
N GLU A 459 14.63 24.55 -14.93
CA GLU A 459 14.96 25.31 -16.15
C GLU A 459 16.20 26.20 -15.95
N LYS A 460 16.37 26.76 -14.75
CA LYS A 460 17.56 27.53 -14.40
C LYS A 460 18.80 26.64 -14.28
N ILE A 461 18.62 25.44 -13.71
CA ILE A 461 19.71 24.44 -13.58
C ILE A 461 20.15 23.98 -14.97
N GLU A 462 19.23 23.62 -15.84
CA GLU A 462 19.52 23.18 -17.22
C GLU A 462 20.22 24.28 -18.02
N ARG A 463 19.79 25.53 -17.87
CA ARG A 463 20.46 26.68 -18.50
C ARG A 463 21.90 26.84 -18.02
N LEU A 464 22.13 26.72 -16.71
CA LEU A 464 23.50 26.79 -16.15
C LEU A 464 24.38 25.62 -16.63
N ILE A 465 23.81 24.43 -16.82
CA ILE A 465 24.53 23.29 -17.40
C ILE A 465 24.89 23.55 -18.87
N LEU A 466 24.00 24.15 -19.65
CA LEU A 466 24.30 24.57 -21.02
C LEU A 466 25.39 25.62 -21.09
N ASP A 467 25.32 26.66 -20.21
CA ASP A 467 26.31 27.71 -20.12
C ASP A 467 27.71 27.17 -19.71
N ARG A 468 27.73 26.23 -18.74
CA ARG A 468 28.93 25.49 -18.37
C ARG A 468 29.52 24.69 -19.54
N SER A 469 28.69 24.01 -20.30
CA SER A 469 29.10 23.23 -21.48
C SER A 469 29.68 24.15 -22.55
N ALA A 470 29.06 25.31 -22.80
CA ALA A 470 29.57 26.33 -23.70
C ALA A 470 30.92 26.89 -23.24
N ALA A 471 31.08 27.19 -21.94
CA ALA A 471 32.36 27.67 -21.37
C ALA A 471 33.47 26.62 -21.56
N ARG A 472 33.20 25.33 -21.33
CA ARG A 472 34.14 24.23 -21.57
C ARG A 472 34.56 24.13 -23.03
N LYS A 473 33.59 24.23 -23.98
CA LYS A 473 33.88 24.24 -25.42
C LYS A 473 34.74 25.42 -25.85
N ALA A 474 34.54 26.60 -25.22
CA ALA A 474 35.31 27.78 -25.42
C ALA A 474 36.68 27.77 -24.69
N LYS A 475 37.03 26.68 -23.99
CA LYS A 475 38.21 26.52 -23.13
C LYS A 475 38.29 27.53 -21.98
N ASN A 476 37.17 28.14 -21.59
CA ASN A 476 37.07 28.99 -20.41
C ASN A 476 36.73 28.11 -19.17
N PHE A 477 37.77 27.46 -18.67
CA PHE A 477 37.63 26.51 -17.56
C PHE A 477 37.27 27.22 -16.25
N ALA A 478 37.75 28.46 -16.05
CA ALA A 478 37.43 29.23 -14.87
C ALA A 478 35.94 29.51 -14.72
N GLU A 479 35.26 29.85 -15.82
CA GLU A 479 33.79 30.05 -15.80
C GLU A 479 33.06 28.75 -15.65
N ALA A 480 33.51 27.66 -16.27
CA ALA A 480 32.91 26.35 -16.10
C ALA A 480 32.98 25.84 -14.65
N ASP A 481 34.08 26.07 -13.97
CA ASP A 481 34.28 25.71 -12.56
C ASP A 481 33.46 26.61 -11.64
N ARG A 482 33.34 27.91 -11.93
CA ARG A 482 32.48 28.83 -11.21
C ARG A 482 31.02 28.37 -11.22
N ILE A 483 30.51 28.01 -12.41
CA ILE A 483 29.12 27.51 -12.56
C ILE A 483 28.93 26.20 -11.80
N ARG A 484 29.92 25.30 -11.84
CA ARG A 484 29.87 24.05 -11.09
C ARG A 484 29.79 24.29 -9.57
N GLN A 485 30.59 25.23 -9.08
CA GLN A 485 30.58 25.57 -7.66
C GLN A 485 29.28 26.26 -7.26
N GLU A 486 28.76 27.18 -8.07
CA GLU A 486 27.46 27.82 -7.86
C GLU A 486 26.30 26.80 -7.73
N LEU A 487 26.28 25.76 -8.58
CA LEU A 487 25.31 24.69 -8.51
C LEU A 487 25.51 23.81 -7.28
N LEU A 488 26.75 23.50 -6.92
CA LEU A 488 27.09 22.73 -5.73
C LEU A 488 26.67 23.45 -4.44
N ASP A 489 26.93 24.77 -4.36
CA ASP A 489 26.52 25.60 -3.22
C ASP A 489 24.99 25.72 -3.08
N ALA A 490 24.27 25.55 -4.20
CA ALA A 490 22.81 25.45 -4.24
C ALA A 490 22.27 24.01 -3.97
N GLY A 491 23.13 23.08 -3.56
CA GLY A 491 22.74 21.68 -3.28
C GLY A 491 22.49 20.86 -4.54
N ILE A 492 23.12 21.21 -5.68
CA ILE A 492 22.95 20.50 -6.95
C ILE A 492 24.27 19.86 -7.35
N VAL A 493 24.29 18.54 -7.44
CA VAL A 493 25.47 17.76 -7.84
C VAL A 493 25.36 17.41 -9.31
N LEU A 494 26.39 17.75 -10.10
CA LEU A 494 26.48 17.40 -11.51
C LEU A 494 27.25 16.10 -11.71
N GLU A 495 26.70 15.23 -12.55
CA GLU A 495 27.31 13.97 -12.99
C GLU A 495 27.63 14.06 -14.49
N ASP A 496 28.91 14.15 -14.81
CA ASP A 496 29.39 14.27 -16.20
C ASP A 496 29.66 12.89 -16.80
N THR A 497 29.03 12.58 -17.93
CA THR A 497 29.41 11.45 -18.79
C THR A 497 29.99 11.98 -20.11
N PRO A 498 30.65 11.14 -20.95
CA PRO A 498 31.16 11.58 -22.24
C PRO A 498 30.09 12.14 -23.19
N GLN A 499 28.81 11.76 -23.01
CA GLN A 499 27.70 12.13 -23.89
C GLN A 499 26.81 13.22 -23.30
N VAL A 500 26.61 13.23 -21.96
CA VAL A 500 25.66 14.14 -21.31
C VAL A 500 26.08 14.48 -19.88
N THR A 501 25.75 15.69 -19.41
CA THR A 501 25.80 16.06 -17.99
C THR A 501 24.40 15.92 -17.42
N THR A 502 24.26 15.12 -16.38
CA THR A 502 23.03 14.99 -15.57
C THR A 502 23.22 15.67 -14.22
N TRP A 503 22.13 15.89 -13.50
CA TRP A 503 22.18 16.52 -12.18
C TRP A 503 21.21 15.87 -11.21
N ARG A 504 21.55 15.95 -9.92
CA ARG A 504 20.67 15.58 -8.81
C ARG A 504 20.78 16.61 -7.67
N ARG A 505 19.77 16.70 -6.83
CA ARG A 505 19.84 17.45 -5.59
C ARG A 505 20.51 16.62 -4.50
N SER A 506 21.39 17.23 -3.73
CA SER A 506 22.11 16.60 -2.61
C SER A 506 21.17 16.30 -1.44
#